data_80e16f0805330d136eed0e259927cf90
#
_entry.id   80e16f0805330d136eed0e259927cf90
#
_cell.length_a   1.000
_cell.length_b   1.000
_cell.length_c   1.000
_cell.angle_alpha   90.00
_cell.angle_beta   90.00
_cell.angle_gamma   90.00
#
_symmetry.space_group_name_H-M   'P 1'
#
loop_
_entity.id
_entity.type
_entity.pdbx_description
1 polymer ?
#
loop_
_entity_poly.entity_id
_entity_poly.type
_entity_poly.pdbx_seq_one_letter_code
_entity_poly.pdbx_strand_id
1 'polypeptide(L)'
;QGPDSCIDAVGTEAHVGGSFDSVLDRAKEATMLGTDRPHVLREAIICCRKGGTLSVPGVYIGFLDKIPFGALMNKGLTVKTGQTHVQRYLPLLLAKIESGEIDPSFVITHTVKLEDAPKMYKTFRDKEDGCIKVVLKPQAA
;
A
#
# COMPACT_ATOMS: atom_id res chain seq x y z
N GLN A 1 19.35 16.91 -2.30
CA GLN A 1 19.53 15.52 -2.75
C GLN A 1 18.50 14.67 -2.04
N GLY A 2 17.75 13.88 -2.76
CA GLY A 2 16.75 12.96 -2.23
C GLY A 2 17.16 11.50 -2.45
N PRO A 3 16.32 10.52 -2.03
CA PRO A 3 16.57 9.11 -2.23
C PRO A 3 16.58 8.74 -3.72
N ASP A 4 17.34 7.72 -4.08
CA ASP A 4 17.43 7.18 -5.45
C ASP A 4 16.11 6.61 -5.93
N SER A 5 15.35 6.01 -5.01
CA SER A 5 14.06 5.40 -5.27
C SER A 5 13.09 5.67 -4.14
N CYS A 6 11.82 5.85 -4.48
CA CYS A 6 10.72 5.96 -3.54
C CYS A 6 9.67 4.89 -3.85
N ILE A 7 9.00 4.39 -2.81
CA ILE A 7 7.93 3.41 -2.93
C ILE A 7 6.67 3.99 -2.29
N ASP A 8 5.59 4.04 -3.04
CA ASP A 8 4.26 4.32 -2.53
C ASP A 8 3.47 3.00 -2.45
N ALA A 9 3.41 2.45 -1.24
CA ALA A 9 2.67 1.22 -0.96
C ALA A 9 1.33 1.48 -0.23
N VAL A 10 0.89 2.74 -0.17
CA VAL A 10 -0.33 3.16 0.55
C VAL A 10 -1.49 3.36 -0.41
N GLY A 11 -1.27 4.10 -1.50
CA GLY A 11 -2.34 4.41 -2.45
C GLY A 11 -3.39 5.36 -1.85
N THR A 12 -4.67 5.08 -2.10
CA THR A 12 -5.81 5.91 -1.71
C THR A 12 -6.05 6.03 -0.20
N GLU A 13 -5.46 5.15 0.59
CA GLU A 13 -5.64 5.10 2.05
C GLU A 13 -4.69 6.03 2.82
N ALA A 14 -3.96 6.90 2.11
CA ALA A 14 -3.04 7.85 2.73
C ALA A 14 -3.77 8.79 3.70
N HIS A 15 -3.41 8.69 4.98
CA HIS A 15 -3.91 9.60 6.02
C HIS A 15 -2.90 10.70 6.28
N VAL A 16 -3.33 11.94 6.14
CA VAL A 16 -2.50 13.11 6.43
C VAL A 16 -2.99 13.81 7.69
N GLY A 17 -2.08 14.04 8.60
CA GLY A 17 -2.34 14.90 9.75
C GLY A 17 -2.33 16.38 9.35
N GLY A 18 -3.50 17.04 9.36
CA GLY A 18 -3.60 18.49 9.51
C GLY A 18 -3.15 19.42 8.38
N SER A 19 -2.85 18.93 7.19
CA SER A 19 -2.51 19.80 6.04
C SER A 19 -3.78 20.41 5.40
N PHE A 20 -3.65 21.60 4.85
CA PHE A 20 -4.73 22.28 4.12
C PHE A 20 -5.26 21.44 2.95
N ASP A 21 -4.38 20.74 2.25
CA ASP A 21 -4.77 19.82 1.17
C ASP A 21 -5.60 18.64 1.69
N SER A 22 -5.35 18.16 2.91
CA SER A 22 -6.16 17.09 3.53
C SER A 22 -7.60 17.52 3.82
N VAL A 23 -7.81 18.79 4.14
CA VAL A 23 -9.16 19.35 4.36
C VAL A 23 -9.93 19.44 3.05
N LEU A 24 -9.27 19.88 1.98
CA LEU A 24 -9.85 19.94 0.65
C LEU A 24 -10.19 18.54 0.10
N ASP A 25 -9.30 17.56 0.31
CA ASP A 25 -9.52 16.19 -0.11
C ASP A 25 -10.70 15.57 0.64
N ARG A 26 -10.85 15.83 1.95
CA ARG A 26 -12.03 15.41 2.74
C ARG A 26 -13.33 16.07 2.26
N ALA A 27 -13.28 17.37 1.92
CA ALA A 27 -14.45 18.07 1.40
C ALA A 27 -14.90 17.50 0.05
N LYS A 28 -13.96 17.12 -0.82
CA LYS A 28 -14.25 16.46 -2.11
C LYS A 28 -14.85 15.07 -1.93
N GLU A 29 -14.38 14.29 -0.95
CA GLU A 29 -15.01 13.00 -0.63
C GLU A 29 -16.45 13.15 -0.17
N ALA A 30 -16.73 14.10 0.70
CA ALA A 30 -18.07 14.37 1.19
C ALA A 30 -19.05 14.73 0.07
N THR A 31 -18.55 15.26 -1.06
CA THR A 31 -19.34 15.62 -2.25
C THR A 31 -19.37 14.53 -3.32
N MET A 32 -18.88 13.33 -3.06
CA MET A 32 -18.78 12.21 -4.02
C MET A 32 -18.03 12.56 -5.33
N LEU A 33 -17.22 13.59 -5.34
CA LEU A 33 -16.35 13.95 -6.45
C LEU A 33 -15.05 13.10 -6.44
N GLY A 34 -15.17 11.85 -6.06
CA GLY A 34 -14.27 10.72 -5.98
C GLY A 34 -12.87 10.87 -6.60
N THR A 35 -12.04 11.74 -6.04
CA THR A 35 -10.62 11.76 -6.37
C THR A 35 -9.84 10.98 -5.31
N ASP A 36 -9.00 10.08 -5.76
CA ASP A 36 -8.07 9.35 -4.91
C ASP A 36 -7.14 10.33 -4.18
N ARG A 37 -6.70 9.98 -2.98
CA ARG A 37 -5.83 10.81 -2.14
C ARG A 37 -4.34 10.55 -2.46
N PRO A 38 -3.73 11.28 -3.40
CA PRO A 38 -2.36 10.99 -3.85
C PRO A 38 -1.29 11.65 -2.99
N HIS A 39 -1.52 11.83 -1.68
CA HIS A 39 -0.60 12.58 -0.84
C HIS A 39 0.80 11.95 -0.80
N VAL A 40 0.88 10.65 -0.55
CA VAL A 40 2.16 9.92 -0.50
C VAL A 40 2.86 9.97 -1.87
N LEU A 41 2.11 9.84 -2.96
CA LEU A 41 2.66 9.95 -4.31
C LEU A 41 3.21 11.37 -4.59
N ARG A 42 2.51 12.42 -4.15
CA ARG A 42 2.99 13.81 -4.27
C ARG A 42 4.33 14.00 -3.55
N GLU A 43 4.40 13.53 -2.31
CA GLU A 43 5.64 13.60 -1.52
C GLU A 43 6.76 12.79 -2.15
N ALA A 44 6.50 11.58 -2.62
CA ALA A 44 7.47 10.75 -3.29
C ALA A 44 8.05 11.45 -4.54
N ILE A 45 7.21 12.13 -5.33
CA ILE A 45 7.67 12.93 -6.48
C ILE A 45 8.58 14.09 -6.03
N ILE A 46 8.21 14.76 -4.94
CA ILE A 46 8.98 15.90 -4.44
C ILE A 46 10.30 15.47 -3.80
N CYS A 47 10.31 14.37 -3.03
CA CYS A 47 11.48 13.91 -2.29
C CYS A 47 12.48 13.17 -3.17
N CYS A 48 12.05 12.43 -4.18
CA CYS A 48 12.93 11.64 -5.04
C CYS A 48 13.96 12.53 -5.75
N ARG A 49 15.21 12.09 -5.84
CA ARG A 49 16.25 12.83 -6.57
C ARG A 49 15.97 12.89 -8.07
N LYS A 50 16.64 13.80 -8.78
CA LYS A 50 16.63 13.84 -10.25
C LYS A 50 17.13 12.50 -10.84
N GLY A 51 16.47 12.03 -11.88
CA GLY A 51 16.75 10.73 -12.51
C GLY A 51 16.40 9.51 -11.65
N GLY A 52 15.69 9.69 -10.55
CA GLY A 52 15.30 8.60 -9.66
C GLY A 52 14.09 7.81 -10.15
N THR A 53 13.71 6.78 -9.37
CA THR A 53 12.60 5.87 -9.70
C THR A 53 11.52 5.93 -8.63
N LEU A 54 10.28 6.03 -9.06
CA LEU A 54 9.09 5.85 -8.20
C LEU A 54 8.46 4.49 -8.49
N SER A 55 8.30 3.66 -7.48
CA SER A 55 7.52 2.42 -7.54
C SER A 55 6.21 2.62 -6.81
N VAL A 56 5.09 2.38 -7.48
CA VAL A 56 3.74 2.64 -6.96
C VAL A 56 2.93 1.34 -6.98
N PRO A 57 3.17 0.41 -6.05
CA PRO A 57 2.28 -0.72 -5.81
C PRO A 57 1.00 -0.34 -5.04
N GLY A 58 0.95 0.87 -4.47
CA GLY A 58 -0.24 1.41 -3.83
C GLY A 58 -1.43 1.48 -4.79
N VAL A 59 -2.62 1.14 -4.30
CA VAL A 59 -3.82 1.04 -5.15
C VAL A 59 -4.47 2.41 -5.27
N TYR A 60 -4.66 2.84 -6.52
CA TYR A 60 -5.45 3.99 -6.91
C TYR A 60 -6.58 3.53 -7.81
N ILE A 61 -7.82 3.93 -7.54
CA ILE A 61 -9.01 3.39 -8.22
C ILE A 61 -9.61 4.37 -9.22
N GLY A 62 -9.42 5.66 -9.00
CA GLY A 62 -10.06 6.71 -9.78
C GLY A 62 -9.11 7.72 -10.39
N PHE A 63 -9.55 8.95 -10.46
CA PHE A 63 -8.77 10.06 -10.98
C PHE A 63 -7.86 10.64 -9.89
N LEU A 64 -6.60 10.88 -10.24
CA LEU A 64 -5.65 11.56 -9.36
C LEU A 64 -5.69 13.07 -9.59
N ASP A 65 -5.89 13.82 -8.52
CA ASP A 65 -5.89 15.28 -8.55
C ASP A 65 -4.56 15.85 -8.03
N LYS A 66 -4.21 17.03 -8.54
CA LYS A 66 -3.06 17.83 -8.08
C LYS A 66 -1.73 17.07 -8.04
N ILE A 67 -1.46 16.23 -9.02
CA ILE A 67 -0.15 15.60 -9.18
C ILE A 67 0.87 16.65 -9.64
N PRO A 68 2.02 16.82 -8.97
CA PRO A 68 3.06 17.77 -9.39
C PRO A 68 3.82 17.24 -10.61
N PHE A 69 3.11 17.10 -11.74
CA PHE A 69 3.64 16.48 -12.96
C PHE A 69 4.82 17.28 -13.54
N GLY A 70 4.79 18.60 -13.41
CA GLY A 70 5.92 19.44 -13.79
C GLY A 70 7.20 19.11 -13.02
N ALA A 71 7.09 18.82 -11.72
CA ALA A 71 8.24 18.40 -10.92
C ALA A 71 8.73 16.99 -11.33
N LEU A 72 7.82 16.09 -11.62
CA LEU A 72 8.12 14.74 -12.13
C LEU A 72 8.91 14.83 -13.45
N MET A 73 8.43 15.64 -14.38
CA MET A 73 9.07 15.85 -15.69
C MET A 73 10.43 16.53 -15.55
N ASN A 74 10.52 17.65 -14.81
CA ASN A 74 11.78 18.38 -14.64
C ASN A 74 12.87 17.58 -13.93
N LYS A 75 12.48 16.63 -13.10
CA LYS A 75 13.42 15.70 -12.46
C LYS A 75 13.77 14.48 -13.31
N GLY A 76 13.07 14.24 -14.43
CA GLY A 76 13.26 13.06 -15.27
C GLY A 76 13.03 11.77 -14.52
N LEU A 77 11.94 11.69 -13.72
CA LEU A 77 11.67 10.52 -12.89
C LEU A 77 11.11 9.37 -13.73
N THR A 78 11.54 8.16 -13.40
CA THR A 78 10.91 6.93 -13.90
C THR A 78 9.80 6.50 -12.95
N VAL A 79 8.60 6.29 -13.46
CA VAL A 79 7.45 5.81 -12.65
C VAL A 79 7.08 4.40 -13.09
N LYS A 80 7.02 3.49 -12.14
CA LYS A 80 6.58 2.10 -12.33
C LYS A 80 5.35 1.86 -11.46
N THR A 81 4.25 1.50 -12.10
CA THR A 81 2.98 1.24 -11.43
C THR A 81 2.48 -0.17 -11.73
N GLY A 82 1.53 -0.64 -10.95
CA GLY A 82 0.81 -1.88 -11.23
C GLY A 82 0.29 -2.49 -9.93
N GLN A 83 -0.85 -3.16 -10.04
CA GLN A 83 -1.29 -4.03 -8.96
C GLN A 83 -0.31 -5.20 -8.86
N THR A 84 -0.08 -5.66 -7.63
CA THR A 84 0.89 -6.72 -7.34
C THR A 84 0.68 -7.93 -8.27
N HIS A 85 1.66 -8.19 -9.11
CA HIS A 85 1.64 -9.32 -10.05
C HIS A 85 1.94 -10.63 -9.31
N VAL A 86 1.01 -11.08 -8.46
CA VAL A 86 1.18 -12.23 -7.55
C VAL A 86 1.64 -13.47 -8.31
N GLN A 87 0.97 -13.83 -9.40
CA GLN A 87 1.30 -15.02 -10.17
C GLN A 87 2.72 -15.01 -10.73
N ARG A 88 3.24 -13.84 -11.07
CA ARG A 88 4.61 -13.68 -11.58
C ARG A 88 5.67 -13.92 -10.51
N TYR A 89 5.42 -13.44 -9.29
CA TYR A 89 6.42 -13.45 -8.22
C TYR A 89 6.25 -14.63 -7.26
N LEU A 90 5.06 -15.22 -7.19
CA LEU A 90 4.76 -16.29 -6.25
C LEU A 90 5.71 -17.50 -6.35
N PRO A 91 6.01 -18.05 -7.55
CA PRO A 91 6.92 -19.19 -7.64
C PRO A 91 8.32 -18.89 -7.09
N LEU A 92 8.85 -17.70 -7.40
CA LEU A 92 10.15 -17.27 -6.90
C LEU A 92 10.14 -17.11 -5.37
N LEU A 93 9.10 -16.50 -4.82
CA LEU A 93 8.99 -16.28 -3.38
C LEU A 93 8.81 -17.59 -2.62
N LEU A 94 8.03 -18.53 -3.14
CA LEU A 94 7.89 -19.86 -2.55
C LEU A 94 9.22 -20.61 -2.53
N ALA A 95 9.97 -20.60 -3.63
CA ALA A 95 11.28 -21.23 -3.65
C ALA A 95 12.24 -20.64 -2.60
N LYS A 96 12.20 -19.32 -2.38
CA LYS A 96 12.98 -18.66 -1.34
C LYS A 96 12.55 -19.03 0.07
N ILE A 97 11.26 -19.23 0.30
CA ILE A 97 10.74 -19.72 1.59
C ILE A 97 11.16 -21.18 1.81
N GLU A 98 11.02 -22.02 0.81
CA GLU A 98 11.41 -23.43 0.88
C GLU A 98 12.92 -23.62 1.13
N SER A 99 13.74 -22.76 0.56
CA SER A 99 15.19 -22.75 0.81
C SER A 99 15.60 -22.13 2.14
N GLY A 100 14.67 -21.50 2.86
CA GLY A 100 14.97 -20.79 4.12
C GLY A 100 15.67 -19.44 3.94
N GLU A 101 15.75 -18.93 2.70
CA GLU A 101 16.33 -17.60 2.42
C GLU A 101 15.49 -16.46 3.00
N ILE A 102 14.17 -16.63 3.01
CA ILE A 102 13.23 -15.71 3.62
C ILE A 102 12.23 -16.45 4.51
N ASP A 103 11.89 -15.85 5.63
CA ASP A 103 10.84 -16.34 6.52
C ASP A 103 9.79 -15.24 6.75
N PRO A 104 8.65 -15.27 6.06
CA PRO A 104 7.58 -14.31 6.25
C PRO A 104 6.62 -14.67 7.39
N SER A 105 6.87 -15.73 8.15
CA SER A 105 5.97 -16.22 9.20
C SER A 105 5.76 -15.22 10.34
N PHE A 106 6.70 -14.29 10.52
CA PHE A 106 6.63 -13.25 11.57
C PHE A 106 5.36 -12.37 11.48
N VAL A 107 4.75 -12.27 10.30
CA VAL A 107 3.50 -11.50 10.15
C VAL A 107 2.26 -12.29 10.59
N ILE A 108 2.36 -13.63 10.75
CA ILE A 108 1.24 -14.48 11.15
C ILE A 108 1.06 -14.37 12.66
N THR A 109 0.13 -13.54 13.09
CA THR A 109 -0.13 -13.30 14.52
C THR A 109 -1.19 -14.24 15.09
N HIS A 110 -2.10 -14.71 14.26
CA HIS A 110 -3.22 -15.56 14.69
C HIS A 110 -3.39 -16.77 13.75
N THR A 111 -3.60 -17.92 14.36
CA THR A 111 -3.98 -19.14 13.64
C THR A 111 -5.18 -19.74 14.36
N VAL A 112 -6.33 -19.74 13.70
CA VAL A 112 -7.61 -20.13 14.31
C VAL A 112 -8.41 -21.05 13.38
N LYS A 113 -9.50 -21.63 13.89
CA LYS A 113 -10.43 -22.43 13.10
C LYS A 113 -11.24 -21.55 12.16
N LEU A 114 -11.77 -22.12 11.08
CA LEU A 114 -12.59 -21.40 10.12
C LEU A 114 -13.85 -20.79 10.75
N GLU A 115 -14.43 -21.47 11.75
CA GLU A 115 -15.62 -21.01 12.48
C GLU A 115 -15.38 -19.69 13.23
N ASP A 116 -14.15 -19.43 13.61
CA ASP A 116 -13.76 -18.19 14.30
C ASP A 116 -13.56 -17.00 13.35
N ALA A 117 -13.72 -17.19 12.05
CA ALA A 117 -13.50 -16.15 11.05
C ALA A 117 -14.27 -14.84 11.35
N PRO A 118 -15.58 -14.86 11.71
CA PRO A 118 -16.31 -13.61 11.98
C PRO A 118 -15.69 -12.79 13.12
N LYS A 119 -15.22 -13.48 14.16
CA LYS A 119 -14.53 -12.84 15.29
C LYS A 119 -13.21 -12.22 14.83
N MET A 120 -12.42 -12.96 14.06
CA MET A 120 -11.11 -12.49 13.60
C MET A 120 -11.20 -11.34 12.60
N TYR A 121 -12.24 -11.30 11.76
CA TYR A 121 -12.50 -10.12 10.91
C TYR A 121 -12.76 -8.86 11.74
N LYS A 122 -13.50 -9.00 12.85
CA LYS A 122 -13.73 -7.89 13.75
C LYS A 122 -12.43 -7.44 14.42
N THR A 123 -11.68 -8.37 15.03
CA THR A 123 -10.39 -8.10 15.68
C THR A 123 -9.41 -7.39 14.73
N PHE A 124 -9.30 -7.87 13.49
CA PHE A 124 -8.45 -7.26 12.47
C PHE A 124 -8.90 -5.85 12.11
N ARG A 125 -10.22 -5.64 11.86
CA ARG A 125 -10.78 -4.33 11.52
C ARG A 125 -10.54 -3.31 12.64
N ASP A 126 -10.78 -3.73 13.88
CA ASP A 126 -10.70 -2.86 15.05
C ASP A 126 -9.25 -2.69 15.55
N LYS A 127 -8.27 -3.34 14.88
CA LYS A 127 -6.83 -3.32 15.20
C LYS A 127 -6.55 -3.73 16.66
N GLU A 128 -7.29 -4.71 17.14
CA GLU A 128 -7.15 -5.27 18.47
C GLU A 128 -6.14 -6.42 18.52
N ASP A 129 -5.64 -6.72 19.71
CA ASP A 129 -4.80 -7.90 20.01
C ASP A 129 -3.53 -8.04 19.11
N GLY A 130 -2.99 -6.91 18.63
CA GLY A 130 -1.82 -6.92 17.75
C GLY A 130 -2.04 -7.69 16.43
N CYS A 131 -3.28 -7.81 15.98
CA CYS A 131 -3.66 -8.61 14.82
C CYS A 131 -3.10 -8.03 13.52
N ILE A 132 -2.15 -8.73 12.89
CA ILE A 132 -1.53 -8.37 11.61
C ILE A 132 -2.02 -9.31 10.51
N LYS A 133 -1.90 -10.63 10.72
CA LYS A 133 -2.27 -11.65 9.75
C LYS A 133 -2.94 -12.83 10.45
N VAL A 134 -4.10 -13.22 9.94
CA VAL A 134 -4.86 -14.36 10.45
C VAL A 134 -4.80 -15.49 9.43
N VAL A 135 -4.44 -16.68 9.87
CA VAL A 135 -4.56 -17.93 9.12
C VAL A 135 -5.78 -18.68 9.64
N LEU A 136 -6.74 -18.92 8.78
CA LEU A 136 -7.92 -19.73 9.06
C LEU A 136 -7.66 -21.16 8.62
N LYS A 137 -7.73 -22.12 9.55
CA LYS A 137 -7.59 -23.54 9.23
C LYS A 137 -8.99 -24.17 9.13
N PRO A 138 -9.37 -24.68 7.94
CA PRO A 138 -10.56 -25.52 7.86
C PRO A 138 -10.36 -26.76 8.72
N GLN A 139 -11.42 -27.30 9.29
CA GLN A 139 -11.34 -28.57 10.00
C GLN A 139 -10.83 -29.63 9.02
N ALA A 140 -9.85 -30.39 9.44
CA ALA A 140 -9.50 -31.59 8.70
C ALA A 140 -10.73 -32.53 8.69
N ALA A 141 -11.15 -32.90 7.49
CA ALA A 141 -12.23 -33.85 7.31
C ALA A 141 -11.87 -35.20 7.95
#